data_70c4dd02c4ad537a0a311e6c8eec6440
#
_entry.id   70c4dd02c4ad537a0a311e6c8eec6440
#
_cell.length_a   1.000
_cell.length_b   1.000
_cell.length_c   1.000
_cell.angle_alpha   90.00
_cell.angle_beta   90.00
_cell.angle_gamma   90.00
#
_symmetry.space_group_name_H-M   'P 1'
#
loop_
_entity.id
_entity.type
_entity.pdbx_description
1 polymer ?
#
loop_
_entity_poly.entity_id
_entity_poly.type
_entity_poly.pdbx_seq_one_letter_code
_entity_poly.pdbx_strand_id
1 'polypeptide(L)'
;MVEPENSELGEMNIESDVLGIVAGISATEVEGVAAMSSGFAGDIAEMLGRKNLSRGVSLEETEEGVVVDLNLIVEYEVDIPRVARSVQKNVLESLEKMTGVEVRAVNVNVLGIDIPEFPSGGKEKQDESEEETEEQQL
;
A
#
# COMPACT_ATOMS: atom_id res chain seq x y z
N MET A 1 17.59 0.24 -0.78
CA MET A 1 18.15 1.37 -1.53
C MET A 1 18.46 0.98 -2.95
N VAL A 2 18.10 1.82 -3.88
CA VAL A 2 18.40 1.59 -5.29
C VAL A 2 19.87 1.84 -5.54
N GLU A 3 20.46 1.05 -6.43
CA GLU A 3 21.86 1.24 -6.73
C GLU A 3 22.10 2.63 -7.29
N PRO A 4 23.20 3.25 -6.91
CA PRO A 4 23.51 4.57 -7.41
C PRO A 4 23.79 4.54 -8.91
N GLU A 5 23.39 5.59 -9.56
CA GLU A 5 23.70 5.81 -10.95
C GLU A 5 24.90 6.72 -11.06
N ASN A 6 25.92 6.25 -11.75
CA ASN A 6 27.13 7.03 -11.92
C ASN A 6 27.16 7.64 -13.30
N SER A 7 27.51 8.90 -13.37
CA SER A 7 27.64 9.59 -14.65
C SER A 7 28.75 10.61 -14.52
N GLU A 8 29.02 11.31 -15.61
CA GLU A 8 30.00 12.39 -15.58
C GLU A 8 29.57 13.52 -14.66
N LEU A 9 28.26 13.61 -14.38
CA LEU A 9 27.77 14.65 -13.51
C LEU A 9 27.87 14.30 -12.03
N GLY A 10 28.12 13.03 -11.72
CA GLY A 10 28.19 12.59 -10.34
C GLY A 10 27.30 11.40 -10.09
N GLU A 11 27.03 11.15 -8.81
CA GLU A 11 26.23 10.03 -8.36
C GLU A 11 24.81 10.46 -8.03
N MET A 12 23.86 9.55 -8.30
CA MET A 12 22.48 9.76 -7.89
C MET A 12 22.03 8.55 -7.07
N ASN A 13 21.54 8.80 -5.87
CA ASN A 13 21.09 7.74 -4.97
C ASN A 13 19.66 7.98 -4.57
N ILE A 14 18.85 6.94 -4.63
CA ILE A 14 17.44 7.00 -4.23
C ILE A 14 17.23 6.01 -3.09
N GLU A 15 16.78 6.51 -1.95
CA GLU A 15 16.56 5.67 -0.78
C GLU A 15 15.33 4.81 -0.95
N SER A 16 15.34 3.66 -0.27
CA SER A 16 14.19 2.75 -0.33
C SER A 16 12.91 3.42 0.15
N ASP A 17 13.03 4.32 1.11
CA ASP A 17 11.84 5.02 1.61
C ASP A 17 11.13 5.77 0.50
N VAL A 18 11.90 6.35 -0.44
CA VAL A 18 11.28 7.06 -1.56
C VAL A 18 10.45 6.10 -2.40
N LEU A 19 10.97 4.90 -2.64
CA LEU A 19 10.22 3.90 -3.39
C LEU A 19 8.94 3.54 -2.68
N GLY A 20 9.00 3.38 -1.37
CA GLY A 20 7.82 3.03 -0.59
C GLY A 20 6.76 4.11 -0.64
N ILE A 21 7.18 5.36 -0.58
CA ILE A 21 6.24 6.48 -0.62
C ILE A 21 5.58 6.55 -1.99
N VAL A 22 6.36 6.44 -3.06
CA VAL A 22 5.81 6.48 -4.40
C VAL A 22 4.82 5.34 -4.60
N ALA A 23 5.19 4.13 -4.15
CA ALA A 23 4.31 2.98 -4.31
C ALA A 23 3.02 3.17 -3.53
N GLY A 24 3.11 3.65 -2.29
CA GLY A 24 1.93 3.83 -1.47
C GLY A 24 0.98 4.86 -2.04
N ILE A 25 1.50 5.99 -2.46
CA ILE A 25 0.66 7.03 -3.04
C ILE A 25 0.04 6.55 -4.35
N SER A 26 0.85 5.89 -5.19
CA SER A 26 0.34 5.40 -6.47
C SER A 26 -0.79 4.39 -6.27
N ALA A 27 -0.66 3.55 -5.25
CA ALA A 27 -1.70 2.56 -4.97
C ALA A 27 -3.01 3.24 -4.55
N THR A 28 -2.90 4.26 -3.70
CA THR A 28 -4.11 4.92 -3.20
C THR A 28 -4.77 5.80 -4.24
N GLU A 29 -4.09 6.12 -5.32
CA GLU A 29 -4.69 6.89 -6.40
C GLU A 29 -5.63 6.05 -7.24
N VAL A 30 -5.58 4.74 -7.12
CA VAL A 30 -6.40 3.86 -7.92
C VAL A 30 -7.82 3.86 -7.37
N GLU A 31 -8.78 4.04 -8.27
CA GLU A 31 -10.19 4.04 -7.87
C GLU A 31 -10.56 2.66 -7.32
N GLY A 32 -11.21 2.65 -6.16
CA GLY A 32 -11.58 1.41 -5.50
C GLY A 32 -10.70 1.07 -4.33
N VAL A 33 -9.57 1.74 -4.18
CA VAL A 33 -8.70 1.55 -3.03
C VAL A 33 -9.13 2.53 -1.95
N ALA A 34 -9.54 2.00 -0.80
CA ALA A 34 -9.97 2.83 0.31
C ALA A 34 -8.78 3.34 1.11
N ALA A 35 -7.79 2.47 1.34
CA ALA A 35 -6.66 2.85 2.16
C ALA A 35 -5.58 1.80 2.06
N MET A 36 -4.40 2.14 2.52
CA MET A 36 -3.36 1.16 2.76
C MET A 36 -3.52 0.58 4.16
N SER A 37 -3.06 -0.64 4.33
CA SER A 37 -3.18 -1.32 5.62
C SER A 37 -1.80 -1.72 6.10
N SER A 38 -1.39 -1.20 7.24
CA SER A 38 -0.09 -1.56 7.80
C SER A 38 -0.22 -2.60 8.91
N GLY A 39 -1.44 -3.01 9.21
CA GLY A 39 -1.64 -3.94 10.29
C GLY A 39 -1.52 -3.27 11.65
N PHE A 40 -1.48 -4.12 12.65
CA PHE A 40 -1.54 -3.62 14.02
C PHE A 40 -0.33 -2.76 14.39
N ALA A 41 0.85 -3.19 13.97
CA ALA A 41 2.06 -2.46 14.32
C ALA A 41 2.07 -1.07 13.71
N GLY A 42 1.61 -0.96 12.47
CA GLY A 42 1.54 0.34 11.83
C GLY A 42 0.53 1.26 12.48
N ASP A 43 -0.60 0.68 12.89
CA ASP A 43 -1.63 1.47 13.55
C ASP A 43 -1.10 2.04 14.87
N ILE A 44 -0.33 1.24 15.59
CA ILE A 44 0.25 1.71 16.84
C ILE A 44 1.21 2.86 16.58
N ALA A 45 2.02 2.75 15.53
CA ALA A 45 2.94 3.82 15.21
C ALA A 45 2.21 5.12 14.90
N GLU A 46 1.08 5.02 14.22
CA GLU A 46 0.29 6.21 13.93
C GLU A 46 -0.33 6.81 15.18
N MET A 47 -0.73 5.94 16.11
CA MET A 47 -1.28 6.44 17.36
C MET A 47 -0.26 7.22 18.15
N LEU A 48 1.01 6.96 17.91
CA LEU A 48 2.07 7.72 18.55
C LEU A 48 2.41 9.01 17.82
N GLY A 49 1.60 9.38 16.84
CA GLY A 49 1.75 10.65 16.17
C GLY A 49 2.65 10.63 14.95
N ARG A 50 3.02 9.49 14.50
CA ARG A 50 3.90 9.39 13.34
C ARG A 50 3.08 9.20 12.07
N LYS A 51 3.44 9.96 11.08
CA LYS A 51 2.83 9.83 9.78
C LYS A 51 3.74 9.02 8.90
N ASN A 52 3.21 7.99 8.28
CA ASN A 52 4.01 7.09 7.47
C ASN A 52 3.39 6.96 6.08
N LEU A 53 4.00 7.61 5.10
CA LEU A 53 3.47 7.62 3.74
C LEU A 53 3.74 6.31 3.00
N SER A 54 4.60 5.47 3.55
CA SER A 54 4.82 4.14 2.97
C SER A 54 4.10 3.06 3.76
N ARG A 55 3.08 3.44 4.51
CA ARG A 55 2.28 2.50 5.27
C ARG A 55 1.73 1.41 4.35
N GLY A 56 1.86 0.17 4.77
CA GLY A 56 1.35 -0.96 4.01
C GLY A 56 2.20 -1.35 2.83
N VAL A 57 3.40 -0.81 2.71
CA VAL A 57 4.30 -1.11 1.61
C VAL A 57 5.55 -1.78 2.15
N SER A 58 5.93 -2.90 1.56
CA SER A 58 7.19 -3.55 1.84
C SER A 58 7.96 -3.71 0.54
N LEU A 59 9.26 -3.56 0.64
CA LEU A 59 10.11 -3.62 -0.54
C LEU A 59 11.23 -4.62 -0.33
N GLU A 60 11.55 -5.35 -1.37
CA GLU A 60 12.71 -6.23 -1.35
C GLU A 60 13.50 -6.00 -2.63
N GLU A 61 14.78 -5.71 -2.47
CA GLU A 61 15.64 -5.51 -3.63
C GLU A 61 16.30 -6.82 -4.00
N THR A 62 16.16 -7.21 -5.25
CA THR A 62 16.76 -8.44 -5.76
C THR A 62 17.62 -8.12 -6.96
N GLU A 63 18.38 -9.11 -7.40
CA GLU A 63 19.21 -8.91 -8.58
C GLU A 63 18.39 -8.64 -9.83
N GLU A 64 17.14 -9.06 -9.83
CA GLU A 64 16.27 -8.90 -10.99
C GLU A 64 15.35 -7.70 -10.88
N GLY A 65 15.50 -6.93 -9.81
CA GLY A 65 14.67 -5.76 -9.62
C GLY A 65 14.02 -5.75 -8.26
N VAL A 66 13.17 -4.78 -8.08
CA VAL A 66 12.51 -4.57 -6.80
C VAL A 66 11.18 -5.35 -6.77
N VAL A 67 10.95 -6.04 -5.67
CA VAL A 67 9.65 -6.68 -5.41
C VAL A 67 8.91 -5.80 -4.43
N VAL A 68 7.70 -5.41 -4.79
CA VAL A 68 6.87 -4.53 -3.99
C VAL A 68 5.71 -5.34 -3.46
N ASP A 69 5.49 -5.29 -2.14
CA ASP A 69 4.33 -5.91 -1.51
C ASP A 69 3.44 -4.83 -0.93
N LEU A 70 2.18 -4.87 -1.30
CA LEU A 70 1.21 -3.86 -0.90
C LEU A 70 0.07 -4.51 -0.14
N ASN A 71 -0.33 -3.90 0.96
CA ASN A 71 -1.48 -4.33 1.72
C ASN A 71 -2.56 -3.26 1.60
N LEU A 72 -3.72 -3.65 1.09
CA LEU A 72 -4.78 -2.72 0.76
C LEU A 72 -6.06 -3.02 1.51
N ILE A 73 -6.84 -1.97 1.68
CA ILE A 73 -8.25 -2.06 2.02
C ILE A 73 -9.00 -1.48 0.82
N VAL A 74 -9.96 -2.24 0.30
CA VAL A 74 -10.71 -1.80 -0.87
C VAL A 74 -12.10 -1.35 -0.45
N GLU A 75 -12.75 -0.61 -1.34
CA GLU A 75 -14.12 -0.17 -1.12
C GLU A 75 -15.08 -1.31 -1.35
N TYR A 76 -16.22 -1.24 -0.67
CA TYR A 76 -17.27 -2.22 -0.84
C TYR A 76 -17.87 -2.13 -2.24
N GLU A 77 -18.21 -3.28 -2.80
CA GLU A 77 -18.89 -3.40 -4.10
C GLU A 77 -17.99 -3.16 -5.31
N VAL A 78 -16.69 -3.06 -5.11
CA VAL A 78 -15.79 -2.95 -6.26
C VAL A 78 -15.44 -4.35 -6.77
N ASP A 79 -14.99 -4.40 -8.01
CA ASP A 79 -14.44 -5.63 -8.58
C ASP A 79 -13.01 -5.75 -8.07
N ILE A 80 -12.83 -6.56 -7.03
CA ILE A 80 -11.55 -6.61 -6.30
C ILE A 80 -10.39 -7.02 -7.21
N PRO A 81 -10.50 -8.09 -8.00
CA PRO A 81 -9.37 -8.44 -8.87
C PRO A 81 -9.02 -7.33 -9.85
N ARG A 82 -10.03 -6.60 -10.32
CA ARG A 82 -9.76 -5.51 -11.26
C ARG A 82 -9.03 -4.38 -10.56
N VAL A 83 -9.46 -4.03 -9.34
CA VAL A 83 -8.79 -2.99 -8.58
C VAL A 83 -7.34 -3.40 -8.32
N ALA A 84 -7.13 -4.66 -7.93
CA ALA A 84 -5.78 -5.13 -7.64
C ALA A 84 -4.89 -5.04 -8.87
N ARG A 85 -5.42 -5.42 -10.03
CA ARG A 85 -4.63 -5.34 -11.26
C ARG A 85 -4.31 -3.89 -11.62
N SER A 86 -5.26 -2.99 -11.38
CA SER A 86 -5.00 -1.57 -11.62
C SER A 86 -3.92 -1.04 -10.69
N VAL A 87 -3.93 -1.50 -9.44
CA VAL A 87 -2.89 -1.11 -8.50
C VAL A 87 -1.54 -1.62 -8.97
N GLN A 88 -1.47 -2.87 -9.39
CA GLN A 88 -0.20 -3.41 -9.87
C GLN A 88 0.35 -2.58 -11.02
N LYS A 89 -0.51 -2.23 -11.95
CA LYS A 89 -0.08 -1.49 -13.11
C LYS A 89 0.35 -0.07 -12.73
N ASN A 90 -0.46 0.59 -11.92
CA ASN A 90 -0.17 1.98 -11.58
C ASN A 90 1.11 2.11 -10.76
N VAL A 91 1.31 1.20 -9.81
CA VAL A 91 2.52 1.23 -9.00
C VAL A 91 3.74 0.94 -9.85
N LEU A 92 3.65 -0.08 -10.72
CA LEU A 92 4.76 -0.41 -11.59
C LEU A 92 5.15 0.80 -12.45
N GLU A 93 4.18 1.41 -13.09
CA GLU A 93 4.46 2.51 -13.99
C GLU A 93 5.01 3.72 -13.25
N SER A 94 4.45 4.02 -12.07
CA SER A 94 4.91 5.16 -11.31
C SER A 94 6.34 4.98 -10.83
N LEU A 95 6.66 3.80 -10.33
CA LEU A 95 8.02 3.55 -9.86
C LEU A 95 9.02 3.66 -10.99
N GLU A 96 8.72 3.04 -12.12
CA GLU A 96 9.66 3.07 -13.23
C GLU A 96 9.81 4.47 -13.80
N LYS A 97 8.69 5.21 -13.87
CA LYS A 97 8.73 6.55 -14.44
C LYS A 97 9.42 7.55 -13.51
N MET A 98 9.11 7.49 -12.24
CA MET A 98 9.61 8.51 -11.31
C MET A 98 11.00 8.22 -10.80
N THR A 99 11.34 6.96 -10.65
CA THR A 99 12.63 6.61 -10.03
C THR A 99 13.58 5.89 -10.95
N GLY A 100 13.06 5.35 -12.05
CA GLY A 100 13.90 4.60 -12.97
C GLY A 100 14.26 3.22 -12.48
N VAL A 101 13.74 2.80 -11.34
CA VAL A 101 14.07 1.51 -10.79
C VAL A 101 13.36 0.42 -11.58
N GLU A 102 14.03 -0.72 -11.68
CA GLU A 102 13.43 -1.88 -12.33
C GLU A 102 12.56 -2.62 -11.34
N VAL A 103 11.29 -2.83 -11.69
CA VAL A 103 10.35 -3.51 -10.80
C VAL A 103 10.13 -4.91 -11.33
N ARG A 104 10.44 -5.88 -10.47
CA ARG A 104 10.27 -7.27 -10.85
C ARG A 104 8.85 -7.75 -10.63
N ALA A 105 8.22 -7.33 -9.54
CA ALA A 105 6.88 -7.79 -9.21
C ALA A 105 6.21 -6.79 -8.29
N VAL A 106 4.90 -6.66 -8.43
CA VAL A 106 4.06 -5.91 -7.51
C VAL A 106 3.02 -6.87 -6.99
N ASN A 107 3.13 -7.23 -5.72
CA ASN A 107 2.20 -8.15 -5.08
C ASN A 107 1.18 -7.36 -4.29
N VAL A 108 -0.08 -7.71 -4.45
CA VAL A 108 -1.17 -6.98 -3.80
C VAL A 108 -1.92 -7.93 -2.88
N ASN A 109 -2.03 -7.55 -1.63
CA ASN A 109 -2.80 -8.29 -0.64
C ASN A 109 -3.98 -7.43 -0.21
N VAL A 110 -5.19 -7.93 -0.42
CA VAL A 110 -6.39 -7.22 -0.02
C VAL A 110 -6.76 -7.75 1.36
N LEU A 111 -6.57 -6.93 2.37
CA LEU A 111 -6.72 -7.37 3.75
C LEU A 111 -8.05 -6.94 4.37
N GLY A 112 -8.78 -6.06 3.72
CA GLY A 112 -10.04 -5.63 4.28
C GLY A 112 -10.90 -4.91 3.27
N ILE A 113 -12.13 -4.69 3.68
CA ILE A 113 -13.13 -3.99 2.88
C ILE A 113 -13.68 -2.85 3.74
N ASP A 114 -13.74 -1.67 3.15
CA ASP A 114 -14.32 -0.53 3.82
C ASP A 114 -15.82 -0.56 3.59
N ILE A 115 -16.56 -1.02 4.61
CA ILE A 115 -17.99 -1.21 4.50
C ILE A 115 -18.69 0.08 4.86
N PRO A 116 -19.65 0.53 4.03
CA PRO A 116 -20.35 1.75 4.36
C PRO A 116 -21.07 1.64 5.69
N GLU A 117 -21.18 2.75 6.35
CA GLU A 117 -21.86 2.80 7.63
C GLU A 117 -23.35 2.63 7.40
N PHE A 118 -23.96 1.80 8.23
CA PHE A 118 -25.39 1.60 8.16
C PHE A 118 -26.09 2.42 9.24
N PRO A 119 -27.31 2.89 8.95
CA PRO A 119 -28.01 3.69 9.95
C PRO A 119 -28.21 2.98 11.27
N SER A 120 -28.24 1.67 11.27
CA SER A 120 -28.36 0.92 12.50
C SER A 120 -27.11 0.97 13.32
N GLY A 121 -26.16 1.69 12.95
CA GLY A 121 -25.04 1.92 13.74
C GLY A 121 -23.86 1.17 13.38
N GLY A 122 -23.43 1.15 13.00
CA GLY A 122 -22.34 0.54 12.96
C GLY A 122 -21.09 1.11 13.33
N LYS A 123 -20.70 1.26 13.48
CA LYS A 123 -19.66 1.61 13.82
C LYS A 123 -18.58 1.14 14.14
N GLU A 124 -18.54 1.17 14.18
CA GLU A 124 -17.77 0.89 14.44
C GLU A 124 -16.72 0.48 14.16
N LYS A 125 -16.43 0.56 14.18
CA LYS A 125 -15.70 0.29 13.91
C LYS A 125 -14.81 -0.36 13.92
N GLN A 126 -14.80 -0.59 14.10
CA GLN A 126 -14.34 -1.20 14.00
C GLN A 126 -13.81 -1.85 13.93
N ASP A 127 -13.87 -1.86 14.15
CA ASP A 127 -13.77 -2.53 14.10
C ASP A 127 -13.46 -3.29 13.93
N GLU A 128 -13.43 -3.41 14.17
CA GLU A 128 -13.54 -4.12 14.00
C GLU A 128 -13.18 -4.87 13.77
N SER A 129 -13.05 -4.91 13.96
CA SER A 129 -13.22 -5.62 13.80
C SER A 129 -13.18 -6.30 13.90
N GLU A 130 -13.30 -6.24 14.30
CA GLU A 130 -13.92 -6.73 14.41
C GLU A 130 -14.21 -7.24 14.45
N GLU A 131 -14.16 -7.25 14.75
CA GLU A 131 -14.97 -7.70 14.75
C GLU A 131 -15.13 -8.30 14.55
N GLU A 132 -14.97 -8.36 14.72
CA GLU A 132 -15.59 -8.81 14.62
C GLU A 132 -15.64 -9.44 14.61
N THR A 133 -15.43 -9.43 14.81
CA THR A 133 -16.05 -9.82 14.97
C THR A 133 -16.27 -10.29 15.35
N GLU A 134 -16.34 -10.17 15.73
CA GLU A 134 -17.17 -10.38 16.11
C GLU A 134 -17.57 -10.87 16.24
N GLU A 135 -17.51 -10.78 16.42
CA GLU A 135 -18.35 -11.00 16.61
C GLU A 135 -18.63 -11.50 16.69
N GLN A 136 -18.49 -11.38 16.85
CA GLN A 136 -19.21 -11.56 17.06
C GLN A 136 -19.64 -11.88 17.33
N GLN A 137 -19.63 -11.70 17.51
CA GLN A 137 -20.45 -11.68 17.81
C GLN A 137 -21.07 -11.81 17.67
N LEU A 138 -20.97 -11.79 17.75
CA LEU A 138 -21.94 -11.71 17.64
C LEU A 138 -22.33 -11.80 17.55
#